data_cc2ca2ce76288c6ab5efe71c5b259fd2
#
_entry.id   cc2ca2ce76288c6ab5efe71c5b259fd2
#
_cell.length_a   1.000
_cell.length_b   1.000
_cell.length_c   1.000
_cell.angle_alpha   90.00
_cell.angle_beta   90.00
_cell.angle_gamma   90.00
#
_symmetry.space_group_name_H-M   'P 1'
#
loop_
_entity.id
_entity.type
_entity.pdbx_description
1 polymer ?
#
loop_
_entity_poly.entity_id
_entity_poly.type
_entity_poly.pdbx_seq_one_letter_code
_entity_poly.pdbx_strand_id
1 'polypeptide(L)'
;MAVASLLRNRMEEGDNIEDTALLFRTNQETEGLVAALMEYGVPFTMKEKLPNLFRHWICRNMIAYLKMAEGDRSRSTFLEIMNRPNRYIARDALTEKNVDFKALGEFYKDKDWMCDRITTMETHLRILKTMAPYAAINLSGMAWDTKILAGYARYRKNKPE
;
A
#
# COMPACT_ATOMS: atom_id res chain seq x y z
N MET A 1 11.21 -19.71 -9.38
CA MET A 1 10.86 -20.66 -10.47
C MET A 1 11.72 -21.93 -10.44
N ALA A 2 13.03 -21.89 -10.54
CA ALA A 2 13.87 -23.10 -10.60
C ALA A 2 13.63 -24.12 -9.47
N VAL A 3 13.49 -23.67 -8.21
CA VAL A 3 13.31 -24.56 -7.06
C VAL A 3 11.94 -25.27 -7.08
N ALA A 4 10.85 -24.57 -7.39
CA ALA A 4 9.52 -25.18 -7.46
C ALA A 4 9.43 -26.23 -8.59
N SER A 5 10.02 -25.92 -9.75
CA SER A 5 10.13 -26.87 -10.87
C SER A 5 10.97 -28.11 -10.50
N LEU A 6 12.08 -27.91 -9.81
CA LEU A 6 12.92 -29.03 -9.34
C LEU A 6 12.16 -29.95 -8.38
N LEU A 7 11.45 -29.37 -7.40
CA LEU A 7 10.65 -30.15 -6.45
C LEU A 7 9.50 -30.90 -7.15
N ARG A 8 8.86 -30.28 -8.12
CA ARG A 8 7.83 -30.92 -8.91
C ARG A 8 8.36 -32.15 -9.69
N ASN A 9 9.50 -32.00 -10.37
CA ASN A 9 10.13 -33.11 -11.09
C ASN A 9 10.48 -34.26 -10.17
N ARG A 10 11.06 -33.96 -8.98
CA ARG A 10 11.37 -34.99 -7.98
C ARG A 10 10.14 -35.76 -7.49
N MET A 11 9.03 -35.04 -7.27
CA MET A 11 7.74 -35.68 -6.94
C MET A 11 7.28 -36.63 -8.05
N GLU A 12 7.42 -36.21 -9.31
CA GLU A 12 7.03 -37.02 -10.47
C GLU A 12 7.93 -38.26 -10.63
N GLU A 13 9.19 -38.17 -10.22
CA GLU A 13 10.17 -39.29 -10.16
C GLU A 13 9.91 -40.23 -8.98
N GLY A 14 8.99 -39.86 -8.08
CA GLY A 14 8.60 -40.68 -6.91
C GLY A 14 9.43 -40.44 -5.67
N ASP A 15 10.23 -39.34 -5.65
CA ASP A 15 11.01 -38.95 -4.47
C ASP A 15 10.10 -38.47 -3.35
N ASN A 16 10.43 -38.82 -2.10
CA ASN A 16 9.79 -38.25 -0.94
C ASN A 16 10.31 -36.85 -0.67
N ILE A 17 9.48 -35.83 -0.87
CA ILE A 17 9.82 -34.44 -0.61
C ILE A 17 9.43 -33.95 0.79
N GLU A 18 8.78 -34.79 1.61
CA GLU A 18 8.28 -34.39 2.95
C GLU A 18 9.41 -33.98 3.90
N ASP A 19 10.60 -34.57 3.72
CA ASP A 19 11.79 -34.27 4.52
C ASP A 19 12.62 -33.10 3.95
N THR A 20 12.12 -32.40 2.93
CA THR A 20 12.81 -31.29 2.32
C THR A 20 12.50 -29.97 3.02
N ALA A 21 13.51 -29.26 3.46
CA ALA A 21 13.36 -27.94 4.05
C ALA A 21 13.99 -26.86 3.17
N LEU A 22 13.25 -25.75 2.96
CA LEU A 22 13.74 -24.58 2.25
C LEU A 22 14.00 -23.45 3.24
N LEU A 23 15.24 -22.98 3.28
CA LEU A 23 15.67 -21.91 4.19
C LEU A 23 15.88 -20.61 3.42
N PHE A 24 15.41 -19.52 3.99
CA PHE A 24 15.51 -18.19 3.42
C PHE A 24 16.19 -17.24 4.40
N ARG A 25 16.86 -16.26 3.85
CA ARG A 25 17.47 -15.21 4.64
C ARG A 25 16.45 -14.20 5.15
N THR A 26 15.41 -13.92 4.36
CA THR A 26 14.36 -12.96 4.69
C THR A 26 12.97 -13.51 4.34
N ASN A 27 11.96 -13.09 5.07
CA ASN A 27 10.56 -13.50 4.80
C ASN A 27 10.05 -12.99 3.44
N GLN A 28 10.63 -11.94 2.87
CA GLN A 28 10.24 -11.41 1.57
C GLN A 28 10.60 -12.35 0.40
N GLU A 29 11.67 -13.12 0.54
CA GLU A 29 12.11 -14.07 -0.48
C GLU A 29 11.16 -15.26 -0.62
N THR A 30 10.36 -15.53 0.43
CA THR A 30 9.41 -16.66 0.45
C THR A 30 8.19 -16.43 -0.43
N GLU A 31 7.76 -15.18 -0.64
CA GLU A 31 6.52 -14.87 -1.36
C GLU A 31 6.52 -15.39 -2.80
N GLY A 32 7.59 -15.12 -3.54
CA GLY A 32 7.73 -15.57 -4.93
C GLY A 32 7.81 -17.09 -5.04
N LEU A 33 8.45 -17.76 -4.08
CA LEU A 33 8.52 -19.22 -4.07
C LEU A 33 7.18 -19.84 -3.70
N VAL A 34 6.46 -19.32 -2.72
CA VAL A 34 5.13 -19.81 -2.33
C VAL A 34 4.16 -19.74 -3.52
N ALA A 35 4.15 -18.61 -4.25
CA ALA A 35 3.35 -18.49 -5.47
C ALA A 35 3.71 -19.56 -6.50
N ALA A 36 5.02 -19.79 -6.71
CA ALA A 36 5.49 -20.83 -7.63
C ALA A 36 5.13 -22.25 -7.16
N LEU A 37 5.28 -22.57 -5.86
CA LEU A 37 4.88 -23.87 -5.32
C LEU A 37 3.40 -24.14 -5.52
N MET A 38 2.55 -23.13 -5.32
CA MET A 38 1.11 -23.21 -5.60
C MET A 38 0.81 -23.44 -7.07
N GLU A 39 1.50 -22.71 -7.96
CA GLU A 39 1.35 -22.85 -9.42
C GLU A 39 1.75 -24.24 -9.90
N TYR A 40 2.85 -24.79 -9.37
CA TYR A 40 3.34 -26.14 -9.72
C TYR A 40 2.63 -27.28 -8.95
N GLY A 41 1.69 -26.95 -8.06
CA GLY A 41 0.95 -27.94 -7.27
C GLY A 41 1.84 -28.74 -6.30
N VAL A 42 2.94 -28.16 -5.81
CA VAL A 42 3.84 -28.78 -4.84
C VAL A 42 3.28 -28.51 -3.43
N PRO A 43 2.97 -29.53 -2.63
CA PRO A 43 2.50 -29.35 -1.26
C PRO A 43 3.62 -28.80 -0.37
N PHE A 44 3.28 -27.87 0.52
CA PHE A 44 4.25 -27.30 1.46
C PHE A 44 3.60 -26.87 2.76
N THR A 45 4.38 -26.79 3.81
CA THR A 45 4.01 -26.18 5.09
C THR A 45 4.91 -25.00 5.39
N MET A 46 4.42 -23.99 6.07
CA MET A 46 5.20 -22.84 6.48
C MET A 46 5.28 -22.76 7.99
N LYS A 47 6.48 -22.56 8.52
CA LYS A 47 6.71 -22.32 9.94
C LYS A 47 6.08 -21.00 10.39
N GLU A 48 6.18 -19.96 9.56
CA GLU A 48 5.60 -18.65 9.80
C GLU A 48 4.56 -18.33 8.74
N LYS A 49 3.50 -17.60 9.13
CA LYS A 49 2.48 -17.14 8.19
C LYS A 49 3.06 -16.06 7.28
N LEU A 50 2.77 -16.13 5.99
CA LEU A 50 3.07 -15.04 5.06
C LEU A 50 2.49 -13.72 5.60
N PRO A 51 3.28 -12.65 5.59
CA PRO A 51 2.75 -11.34 5.95
C PRO A 51 1.62 -10.98 4.99
N ASN A 52 0.47 -10.62 5.55
CA ASN A 52 -0.63 -10.13 4.73
C ASN A 52 -0.27 -8.76 4.16
N LEU A 53 0.09 -8.70 2.87
CA LEU A 53 0.48 -7.48 2.17
C LEU A 53 -0.56 -6.36 2.29
N PHE A 54 -1.86 -6.71 2.37
CA PHE A 54 -2.93 -5.72 2.58
C PHE A 54 -2.87 -5.04 3.96
N ARG A 55 -2.19 -5.65 4.94
CA ARG A 55 -1.92 -5.04 6.24
C ARG A 55 -0.68 -4.14 6.22
N HIS A 56 0.11 -4.22 5.17
CA HIS A 56 1.25 -3.32 5.02
C HIS A 56 0.76 -1.87 4.96
N TRP A 57 1.46 -0.97 5.65
CA TRP A 57 1.02 0.43 5.77
C TRP A 57 0.84 1.14 4.41
N ILE A 58 1.63 0.78 3.39
CA ILE A 58 1.48 1.32 2.03
C ILE A 58 0.12 0.94 1.45
N CYS A 59 -0.24 -0.35 1.50
CA CYS A 59 -1.53 -0.82 0.99
C CYS A 59 -2.69 -0.19 1.75
N ARG A 60 -2.59 -0.08 3.08
CA ARG A 60 -3.59 0.61 3.90
C ARG A 60 -3.77 2.07 3.47
N ASN A 61 -2.69 2.78 3.22
CA ASN A 61 -2.76 4.16 2.75
C ASN A 61 -3.37 4.26 1.35
N MET A 62 -3.03 3.34 0.43
CA MET A 62 -3.67 3.28 -0.90
C MET A 62 -5.17 3.05 -0.78
N ILE A 63 -5.59 2.09 0.04
CA ILE A 63 -7.00 1.81 0.31
C ILE A 63 -7.69 3.03 0.93
N ALA A 64 -7.05 3.73 1.86
CA ALA A 64 -7.59 4.93 2.47
C ALA A 64 -7.77 6.08 1.45
N TYR A 65 -6.83 6.25 0.51
CA TYR A 65 -6.99 7.19 -0.60
C TYR A 65 -8.18 6.83 -1.50
N LEU A 66 -8.35 5.56 -1.85
CA LEU A 66 -9.49 5.09 -2.65
C LEU A 66 -10.81 5.33 -1.92
N LYS A 67 -10.91 4.98 -0.64
CA LYS A 67 -12.10 5.24 0.19
C LYS A 67 -12.45 6.73 0.23
N MET A 68 -11.46 7.60 0.44
CA MET A 68 -11.66 9.04 0.43
C MET A 68 -12.11 9.56 -0.94
N ALA A 69 -11.59 9.02 -2.04
CA ALA A 69 -12.01 9.34 -3.39
C ALA A 69 -13.47 8.92 -3.65
N GLU A 70 -13.87 7.78 -3.13
CA GLU A 70 -15.25 7.24 -3.18
C GLU A 70 -16.24 8.03 -2.34
N GLY A 71 -15.76 8.92 -1.47
CA GLY A 71 -16.61 9.80 -0.64
C GLY A 71 -16.58 9.51 0.85
N ASP A 72 -15.79 8.55 1.32
CA ASP A 72 -15.52 8.42 2.77
C ASP A 72 -14.89 9.72 3.28
N ARG A 73 -15.48 10.29 4.30
CA ARG A 73 -15.00 11.51 4.96
C ARG A 73 -14.68 11.26 6.43
N SER A 74 -14.61 10.00 6.84
CA SER A 74 -14.31 9.65 8.22
C SER A 74 -12.93 10.17 8.64
N ARG A 75 -12.87 10.73 9.83
CA ARG A 75 -11.63 11.21 10.45
C ARG A 75 -10.58 10.10 10.54
N SER A 76 -10.99 8.87 10.81
CA SER A 76 -10.09 7.72 10.90
C SER A 76 -9.37 7.43 9.59
N THR A 77 -10.10 7.38 8.47
CA THR A 77 -9.52 7.18 7.14
C THR A 77 -8.60 8.33 6.74
N PHE A 78 -9.02 9.57 7.03
CA PHE A 78 -8.21 10.75 6.72
C PHE A 78 -6.88 10.77 7.48
N LEU A 79 -6.88 10.42 8.76
CA LEU A 79 -5.67 10.34 9.59
C LEU A 79 -4.59 9.39 9.01
N GLU A 80 -5.00 8.36 8.28
CA GLU A 80 -4.04 7.44 7.63
C GLU A 80 -3.27 8.11 6.49
N ILE A 81 -3.86 9.11 5.82
CA ILE A 81 -3.30 9.71 4.59
C ILE A 81 -3.01 11.21 4.67
N MET A 82 -3.53 11.94 5.66
CA MET A 82 -3.43 13.41 5.71
C MET A 82 -2.01 13.94 5.54
N ASN A 83 -1.03 13.23 6.10
CA ASN A 83 0.40 13.57 6.01
C ASN A 83 1.22 12.53 5.22
N ARG A 84 0.60 11.86 4.27
CA ARG A 84 1.26 10.89 3.39
C ARG A 84 0.89 11.14 1.93
N PRO A 85 1.66 11.90 1.16
CA PRO A 85 2.95 12.55 1.52
C PRO A 85 2.80 13.64 2.57
N ASN A 86 3.93 14.10 3.12
CA ASN A 86 3.92 15.07 4.21
C ASN A 86 3.30 16.41 3.79
N ARG A 87 2.18 16.77 4.45
CA ARG A 87 1.43 18.02 4.23
C ARG A 87 1.42 18.93 5.45
N TYR A 88 1.93 18.44 6.59
CA TYR A 88 1.95 19.18 7.87
C TYR A 88 0.56 19.55 8.41
N ILE A 89 -0.45 18.76 8.09
CA ILE A 89 -1.80 18.93 8.66
C ILE A 89 -1.76 18.50 10.12
N ALA A 90 -2.15 19.38 11.03
CA ALA A 90 -2.21 19.09 12.45
C ALA A 90 -3.49 18.30 12.77
N ARG A 91 -3.43 17.44 13.78
CA ARG A 91 -4.59 16.66 14.24
C ARG A 91 -5.68 17.55 14.85
N ASP A 92 -5.27 18.68 15.42
CA ASP A 92 -6.17 19.65 16.06
C ASP A 92 -7.07 20.39 15.05
N ALA A 93 -6.67 20.40 13.77
CA ALA A 93 -7.51 20.89 12.69
C ALA A 93 -8.72 19.98 12.38
N LEU A 94 -8.74 18.77 12.97
CA LEU A 94 -9.77 17.75 12.75
C LEU A 94 -10.59 17.56 14.03
N THR A 95 -11.54 18.44 14.27
CA THR A 95 -12.40 18.41 15.48
C THR A 95 -13.59 17.47 15.34
N GLU A 96 -14.07 17.30 14.12
CA GLU A 96 -15.29 16.56 13.78
C GLU A 96 -15.01 15.08 13.46
N LYS A 97 -16.04 14.22 13.54
CA LYS A 97 -15.99 12.83 13.10
C LYS A 97 -15.76 12.70 11.60
N ASN A 98 -16.28 13.64 10.83
CA ASN A 98 -16.13 13.71 9.38
C ASN A 98 -15.28 14.92 9.01
N VAL A 99 -14.40 14.72 8.03
CA VAL A 99 -13.50 15.76 7.53
C VAL A 99 -14.23 16.61 6.50
N ASP A 100 -14.30 17.90 6.76
CA ASP A 100 -14.71 18.92 5.79
C ASP A 100 -13.48 19.69 5.30
N PHE A 101 -13.21 19.62 4.00
CA PHE A 101 -12.08 20.33 3.38
C PHE A 101 -12.22 21.84 3.44
N LYS A 102 -13.46 22.36 3.47
CA LYS A 102 -13.72 23.80 3.64
C LYS A 102 -13.35 24.26 5.04
N ALA A 103 -13.81 23.52 6.07
CA ALA A 103 -13.46 23.81 7.46
C ALA A 103 -11.95 23.69 7.69
N LEU A 104 -11.31 22.70 7.04
CA LEU A 104 -9.87 22.53 7.10
C LEU A 104 -9.12 23.71 6.44
N GLY A 105 -9.60 24.21 5.30
CA GLY A 105 -9.07 25.41 4.65
C GLY A 105 -9.23 26.65 5.52
N GLU A 106 -10.39 26.83 6.17
CA GLU A 106 -10.64 27.96 7.07
C GLU A 106 -9.73 27.93 8.30
N PHE A 107 -9.46 26.74 8.85
CA PHE A 107 -8.50 26.59 9.96
C PHE A 107 -7.08 27.08 9.59
N TYR A 108 -6.69 26.96 8.33
CA TYR A 108 -5.38 27.34 7.83
C TYR A 108 -5.40 28.61 6.97
N LYS A 109 -6.46 29.43 7.03
CA LYS A 109 -6.61 30.61 6.15
C LYS A 109 -5.45 31.59 6.17
N ASP A 110 -4.73 31.68 7.30
CA ASP A 110 -3.56 32.56 7.44
C ASP A 110 -2.27 31.96 6.86
N LYS A 111 -2.36 30.76 6.24
CA LYS A 111 -1.22 30.01 5.68
C LYS A 111 -1.53 29.54 4.27
N ASP A 112 -1.34 30.42 3.29
CA ASP A 112 -1.65 30.14 1.86
C ASP A 112 -1.08 28.80 1.39
N TRP A 113 0.17 28.50 1.74
CA TRP A 113 0.82 27.24 1.35
C TRP A 113 0.12 25.98 1.92
N MET A 114 -0.59 26.10 3.04
CA MET A 114 -1.40 25.00 3.59
C MET A 114 -2.70 24.86 2.83
N CYS A 115 -3.36 25.98 2.53
CA CYS A 115 -4.58 26.01 1.72
C CYS A 115 -4.32 25.38 0.35
N ASP A 116 -3.19 25.69 -0.30
CA ASP A 116 -2.78 25.08 -1.57
C ASP A 116 -2.60 23.56 -1.47
N ARG A 117 -2.00 23.08 -0.39
CA ARG A 117 -1.83 21.62 -0.18
C ARG A 117 -3.15 20.90 0.06
N ILE A 118 -4.07 21.52 0.78
CA ILE A 118 -5.41 20.98 1.04
C ILE A 118 -6.20 20.92 -0.27
N THR A 119 -6.22 22.01 -1.03
CA THR A 119 -6.88 22.10 -2.35
C THR A 119 -6.29 21.10 -3.35
N THR A 120 -4.96 20.96 -3.36
CA THR A 120 -4.28 19.97 -4.18
C THR A 120 -4.69 18.54 -3.79
N MET A 121 -4.79 18.24 -2.50
CA MET A 121 -5.24 16.93 -2.03
C MET A 121 -6.68 16.65 -2.45
N GLU A 122 -7.58 17.60 -2.29
CA GLU A 122 -8.99 17.47 -2.71
C GLU A 122 -9.09 17.24 -4.23
N THR A 123 -8.30 17.98 -5.02
CA THR A 123 -8.23 17.81 -6.47
C THR A 123 -7.75 16.42 -6.85
N HIS A 124 -6.71 15.89 -6.19
CA HIS A 124 -6.20 14.53 -6.43
C HIS A 124 -7.25 13.47 -6.09
N LEU A 125 -8.01 13.63 -4.99
CA LEU A 125 -9.09 12.72 -4.64
C LEU A 125 -10.21 12.74 -5.70
N ARG A 126 -10.53 13.91 -6.24
CA ARG A 126 -11.52 14.06 -7.31
C ARG A 126 -11.06 13.39 -8.62
N ILE A 127 -9.80 13.56 -8.99
CA ILE A 127 -9.22 12.89 -10.16
C ILE A 127 -9.25 11.38 -9.96
N LEU A 128 -8.84 10.91 -8.78
CA LEU A 128 -8.83 9.48 -8.45
C LEU A 128 -10.23 8.85 -8.55
N LYS A 129 -11.27 9.59 -8.15
CA LYS A 129 -12.67 9.15 -8.29
C LYS A 129 -13.10 8.95 -9.74
N THR A 130 -12.56 9.72 -10.69
CA THR A 130 -12.90 9.62 -12.11
C THR A 130 -12.17 8.48 -12.82
N MET A 131 -11.14 7.90 -12.17
CA MET A 131 -10.38 6.79 -12.73
C MET A 131 -11.13 5.47 -12.55
N ALA A 132 -11.10 4.61 -13.58
CA ALA A 132 -11.59 3.23 -13.40
C ALA A 132 -10.72 2.50 -12.36
N PRO A 133 -11.30 1.67 -11.46
CA PRO A 133 -10.57 1.06 -10.36
C PRO A 133 -9.28 0.31 -10.78
N TYR A 134 -9.34 -0.45 -11.89
CA TYR A 134 -8.16 -1.14 -12.43
C TYR A 134 -7.13 -0.18 -13.05
N ALA A 135 -7.57 0.95 -13.63
CA ALA A 135 -6.69 1.99 -14.13
C ALA A 135 -6.02 2.74 -12.98
N ALA A 136 -6.72 2.99 -11.87
CA ALA A 136 -6.15 3.54 -10.66
C ALA A 136 -5.06 2.61 -10.07
N ILE A 137 -5.26 1.29 -10.13
CA ILE A 137 -4.27 0.29 -9.70
C ILE A 137 -3.08 0.23 -10.67
N ASN A 138 -3.31 0.24 -11.98
CA ASN A 138 -2.24 0.23 -12.99
C ASN A 138 -1.51 1.58 -13.09
N LEU A 139 -2.23 2.68 -12.94
CA LEU A 139 -1.65 4.01 -12.86
C LEU A 139 -1.01 4.31 -11.51
N SER A 140 -1.20 3.46 -10.49
CA SER A 140 -0.35 3.50 -9.30
C SER A 140 1.14 3.32 -9.67
N GLY A 141 1.44 2.72 -10.84
CA GLY A 141 2.77 2.74 -11.45
C GLY A 141 3.13 4.01 -12.24
N MET A 142 2.16 4.80 -12.73
CA MET A 142 2.43 5.92 -13.66
C MET A 142 1.86 7.27 -13.25
N ALA A 143 0.68 7.38 -12.68
CA ALA A 143 0.01 8.66 -12.41
C ALA A 143 -0.11 9.02 -10.92
N TRP A 144 0.20 8.14 -10.04
CA TRP A 144 0.72 8.51 -8.72
C TRP A 144 2.09 9.15 -8.90
N ASP A 145 2.30 9.40 -10.19
CA ASP A 145 3.46 10.00 -10.71
C ASP A 145 3.83 11.17 -9.86
N THR A 146 5.06 11.12 -9.62
CA THR A 146 6.00 12.14 -9.32
C THR A 146 5.92 12.70 -7.90
N LYS A 147 4.77 13.06 -7.34
CA LYS A 147 4.76 13.65 -5.98
C LYS A 147 4.34 12.66 -4.87
N ILE A 148 3.38 11.79 -5.13
CA ILE A 148 2.94 10.82 -4.11
C ILE A 148 3.89 9.64 -4.04
N LEU A 149 4.23 9.00 -5.16
CA LEU A 149 5.20 7.90 -5.18
C LEU A 149 6.63 8.38 -4.92
N ALA A 150 7.04 9.55 -5.42
CA ALA A 150 8.33 10.12 -5.06
C ALA A 150 8.39 10.52 -3.58
N GLY A 151 7.27 10.97 -3.00
CA GLY A 151 7.12 11.16 -1.56
C GLY A 151 7.27 9.84 -0.80
N TYR A 152 6.65 8.75 -1.26
CA TYR A 152 6.79 7.42 -0.68
C TYR A 152 8.19 6.85 -0.87
N ALA A 153 8.80 7.01 -2.03
CA ALA A 153 10.17 6.57 -2.30
C ALA A 153 11.20 7.30 -1.41
N ARG A 154 11.04 8.61 -1.19
CA ARG A 154 11.89 9.37 -0.26
C ARG A 154 11.65 8.97 1.20
N TYR A 155 10.40 8.74 1.60
CA TYR A 155 10.07 8.29 2.95
C TYR A 155 10.69 6.92 3.24
N ARG A 156 10.67 6.01 2.28
CA ARG A 156 11.28 4.69 2.40
C ARG A 156 12.81 4.76 2.53
N LYS A 157 13.47 5.68 1.81
CA LYS A 157 14.94 5.89 1.91
C LYS A 157 15.38 6.47 3.25
N ASN A 158 14.53 7.25 3.91
CA ASN A 158 14.88 8.00 5.12
C ASN A 158 14.35 7.34 6.40
N LYS A 159 13.76 6.14 6.34
CA LYS A 159 13.35 5.40 7.53
C LYS A 159 14.51 4.51 7.94
N PRO A 160 15.15 4.73 9.13
CA PRO A 160 16.07 3.75 9.69
C PRO A 160 15.28 2.44 9.94
N GLU A 161 15.92 1.31 9.66
CA GLU A 161 15.40 -0.04 9.92
C GLU A 161 15.09 -0.24 11.41
#